data_1092f8820d5068d0ceaeea26935f83c3
#
_entry.id   1092f8820d5068d0ceaeea26935f83c3
#
_cell.length_a   1.000
_cell.length_b   1.000
_cell.length_c   1.000
_cell.angle_alpha   90.00
_cell.angle_beta   90.00
_cell.angle_gamma   90.00
#
_symmetry.space_group_name_H-M   'P 1'
#
loop_
_entity.id
_entity.type
_entity.pdbx_description
1 polymer ?
#
loop_
_entity_poly.entity_id
_entity_poly.type
_entity_poly.pdbx_seq_one_letter_code
_entity_poly.pdbx_strand_id
1 'polypeptide(L)'
;GVTAMGNQVVNMAVFSKMPNSLIKWETTESKDIGLDMTLFNKLNITADYYQKETRDILLTLPIPYTIGLDAPVQNAGVVENKGWELGITYRDKIGDLQYSVNFNLSDVKNKITDLRGQNGTGFIANREGHPINSIYGYIAEGYFQSEEEIANSATQVGTIKPGDIKYRDLNGDNRINGDDKVVIGSTIPRYTFGLNIGANYKRSEEHTSELQ
;
A
#
# COMPACT_ATOMS: atom_id res chain seq x y z
N GLY A 1 12.85 35.10 -1.68
CA GLY A 1 14.32 35.11 -1.87
C GLY A 1 14.88 36.51 -1.65
N VAL A 2 16.19 36.61 -1.44
CA VAL A 2 16.91 37.87 -1.29
C VAL A 2 17.91 37.94 -2.46
N THR A 3 17.93 39.06 -3.16
CA THR A 3 18.90 39.29 -4.23
C THR A 3 19.56 40.65 -4.04
N ALA A 4 20.80 40.81 -4.54
CA ALA A 4 21.54 42.06 -4.50
C ALA A 4 21.36 42.78 -5.83
N MET A 5 20.88 44.02 -5.77
CA MET A 5 20.86 44.91 -6.91
C MET A 5 21.78 46.12 -6.58
N GLY A 6 22.93 46.14 -7.19
CA GLY A 6 23.98 47.13 -6.83
C GLY A 6 24.48 46.90 -5.41
N ASN A 7 24.46 47.96 -4.59
CA ASN A 7 24.90 47.94 -3.17
C ASN A 7 23.76 47.70 -2.17
N GLN A 8 22.56 47.42 -2.63
CA GLN A 8 21.40 47.21 -1.77
C GLN A 8 20.89 45.75 -1.85
N VAL A 9 20.49 45.20 -0.71
CA VAL A 9 19.81 43.94 -0.59
C VAL A 9 18.33 44.19 -0.63
N VAL A 10 17.64 43.67 -1.65
CA VAL A 10 16.20 43.81 -1.83
C VAL A 10 15.49 42.46 -1.68
N ASN A 11 14.35 42.49 -1.03
CA ASN A 11 13.48 41.30 -0.97
C ASN A 11 12.75 41.15 -2.28
N MET A 12 12.88 40.00 -2.89
CA MET A 12 12.22 39.66 -4.16
C MET A 12 11.23 38.53 -3.96
N ALA A 13 10.00 38.71 -4.36
CA ALA A 13 9.01 37.66 -4.47
C ALA A 13 9.10 37.04 -5.87
N VAL A 14 9.36 35.76 -5.92
CA VAL A 14 9.35 34.98 -7.19
C VAL A 14 8.31 33.88 -7.07
N PHE A 15 7.59 33.65 -8.15
CA PHE A 15 6.78 32.44 -8.27
C PHE A 15 7.72 31.25 -8.42
N SER A 16 7.69 30.33 -7.48
CA SER A 16 8.47 29.08 -7.52
C SER A 16 7.64 27.90 -8.04
N LYS A 17 6.32 27.97 -7.93
CA LYS A 17 5.40 26.90 -8.31
C LYS A 17 4.32 27.42 -9.23
N MET A 18 3.97 26.61 -10.23
CA MET A 18 2.87 26.92 -11.13
C MET A 18 1.54 26.85 -10.38
N PRO A 19 0.70 27.92 -10.38
CA PRO A 19 -0.60 27.87 -9.72
C PRO A 19 -1.57 26.99 -10.51
N ASN A 20 -2.48 26.32 -9.81
CA ASN A 20 -3.59 25.60 -10.41
C ASN A 20 -4.91 26.06 -9.75
N SER A 21 -5.68 26.86 -10.48
CA SER A 21 -6.99 27.37 -10.02
C SER A 21 -8.13 26.36 -10.19
N LEU A 22 -7.86 25.21 -10.82
CA LEU A 22 -8.87 24.19 -11.13
C LEU A 22 -8.87 23.05 -10.13
N ILE A 23 -8.16 23.21 -8.99
CA ILE A 23 -8.14 22.19 -7.93
C ILE A 23 -9.56 21.95 -7.40
N LYS A 24 -9.91 20.67 -7.30
CA LYS A 24 -11.15 20.17 -6.70
C LYS A 24 -10.85 19.34 -5.47
N TRP A 25 -11.88 19.11 -4.67
CA TRP A 25 -11.82 18.12 -3.60
C TRP A 25 -11.76 16.70 -4.16
N GLU A 26 -11.04 15.84 -3.48
CA GLU A 26 -11.10 14.40 -3.73
C GLU A 26 -12.51 13.89 -3.46
N THR A 27 -12.98 12.97 -4.29
CA THR A 27 -14.30 12.39 -4.17
C THR A 27 -14.20 10.89 -3.95
N THR A 28 -14.88 10.38 -2.91
CA THR A 28 -14.96 8.94 -2.65
C THR A 28 -16.40 8.47 -2.86
N GLU A 29 -16.57 7.52 -3.76
CA GLU A 29 -17.80 6.75 -3.92
C GLU A 29 -17.65 5.43 -3.16
N SER A 30 -18.63 5.11 -2.28
CA SER A 30 -18.68 3.85 -1.52
C SER A 30 -19.95 3.09 -1.87
N LYS A 31 -19.80 1.78 -2.05
CA LYS A 31 -20.89 0.81 -2.19
C LYS A 31 -20.60 -0.29 -1.19
N ASP A 32 -21.58 -0.58 -0.35
CA ASP A 32 -21.47 -1.60 0.68
C ASP A 32 -22.75 -2.40 0.78
N ILE A 33 -22.61 -3.65 1.13
CA ILE A 33 -23.70 -4.57 1.45
C ILE A 33 -23.29 -5.40 2.66
N GLY A 34 -24.13 -5.38 3.69
CA GLY A 34 -23.88 -6.05 4.95
C GLY A 34 -25.00 -7.00 5.33
N LEU A 35 -24.66 -7.99 6.14
CA LEU A 35 -25.58 -8.92 6.77
C LEU A 35 -25.25 -9.04 8.25
N ASP A 36 -26.24 -8.75 9.09
CA ASP A 36 -26.19 -9.00 10.52
C ASP A 36 -27.18 -10.10 10.89
N MET A 37 -26.70 -11.13 11.56
CA MET A 37 -27.54 -12.27 11.94
C MET A 37 -27.24 -12.73 13.36
N THR A 38 -28.31 -12.96 14.12
CA THR A 38 -28.24 -13.56 15.45
C THR A 38 -28.93 -14.92 15.45
N LEU A 39 -28.19 -15.96 15.77
CA LEU A 39 -28.69 -17.34 15.85
C LEU A 39 -28.73 -17.81 17.31
N PHE A 40 -29.84 -18.42 17.69
CA PHE A 40 -30.05 -19.04 19.01
C PHE A 40 -29.80 -18.09 20.19
N ASN A 41 -29.86 -16.78 20.00
CA ASN A 41 -29.50 -15.74 20.96
C ASN A 41 -28.07 -15.86 21.54
N LYS A 42 -27.18 -16.61 20.89
CA LYS A 42 -25.80 -16.91 21.34
C LYS A 42 -24.75 -16.58 20.29
N LEU A 43 -25.07 -16.76 19.02
CA LEU A 43 -24.14 -16.57 17.91
C LEU A 43 -24.54 -15.37 17.09
N ASN A 44 -23.70 -14.34 17.10
CA ASN A 44 -23.83 -13.17 16.23
C ASN A 44 -22.82 -13.28 15.09
N ILE A 45 -23.29 -13.10 13.88
CA ILE A 45 -22.48 -13.07 12.67
C ILE A 45 -22.74 -11.75 11.97
N THR A 46 -21.68 -11.03 11.68
CA THR A 46 -21.69 -9.83 10.83
C THR A 46 -20.83 -10.11 9.61
N ALA A 47 -21.32 -9.81 8.43
CA ALA A 47 -20.57 -9.99 7.19
C ALA A 47 -20.83 -8.81 6.28
N ASP A 48 -19.79 -8.12 5.88
CA ASP A 48 -19.83 -6.94 5.04
C ASP A 48 -18.96 -7.10 3.81
N TYR A 49 -19.45 -6.62 2.68
CA TYR A 49 -18.67 -6.46 1.47
C TYR A 49 -18.75 -5.02 1.00
N TYR A 50 -17.61 -4.43 0.69
CA TYR A 50 -17.55 -3.04 0.26
C TYR A 50 -16.66 -2.84 -0.97
N GLN A 51 -16.99 -1.80 -1.72
CA GLN A 51 -16.16 -1.24 -2.78
C GLN A 51 -16.13 0.28 -2.62
N LYS A 52 -14.93 0.84 -2.52
CA LYS A 52 -14.69 2.29 -2.44
C LYS A 52 -13.77 2.70 -3.56
N GLU A 53 -14.14 3.75 -4.28
CA GLU A 53 -13.31 4.36 -5.31
C GLU A 53 -13.10 5.83 -4.97
N THR A 54 -11.83 6.22 -4.78
CA THR A 54 -11.43 7.61 -4.57
C THR A 54 -10.86 8.15 -5.86
N ARG A 55 -11.47 9.21 -6.37
CA ARG A 55 -11.11 9.92 -7.61
C ARG A 55 -10.59 11.31 -7.29
N ASP A 56 -9.99 11.94 -8.29
CA ASP A 56 -9.47 13.29 -8.20
C ASP A 56 -8.38 13.45 -7.11
N ILE A 57 -7.66 12.38 -6.80
CA ILE A 57 -6.53 12.41 -5.86
C ILE A 57 -5.48 13.39 -6.36
N LEU A 58 -4.99 14.25 -5.46
CA LEU A 58 -4.03 15.28 -5.80
C LEU A 58 -2.63 14.68 -6.06
N LEU A 59 -2.16 14.82 -7.28
CA LEU A 59 -0.83 14.38 -7.71
C LEU A 59 -0.04 15.55 -8.28
N THR A 60 1.28 15.55 -8.07
CA THR A 60 2.20 16.46 -8.75
C THR A 60 2.61 15.82 -10.06
N LEU A 61 2.03 16.31 -11.17
CA LEU A 61 2.37 15.83 -12.50
C LEU A 61 3.54 16.63 -13.08
N PRO A 62 4.56 15.99 -13.71
CA PRO A 62 5.69 16.68 -14.26
C PRO A 62 5.28 17.65 -15.37
N ILE A 63 5.96 18.78 -15.42
CA ILE A 63 5.86 19.77 -16.47
C ILE A 63 7.22 19.93 -17.15
N PRO A 64 7.26 20.46 -18.40
CA PRO A 64 8.52 20.71 -19.06
C PRO A 64 9.44 21.62 -18.25
N TYR A 65 10.69 21.24 -18.05
CA TYR A 65 11.69 22.03 -17.30
C TYR A 65 11.93 23.43 -17.88
N THR A 66 11.61 23.62 -19.16
CA THR A 66 11.70 24.92 -19.84
C THR A 66 10.81 26.00 -19.25
N ILE A 67 9.79 25.62 -18.45
CA ILE A 67 8.91 26.57 -17.75
C ILE A 67 9.62 27.24 -16.58
N GLY A 68 10.66 26.60 -16.00
CA GLY A 68 11.42 27.16 -14.88
C GLY A 68 10.65 27.27 -13.56
N LEU A 69 9.53 26.58 -13.43
CA LEU A 69 8.68 26.52 -12.22
C LEU A 69 8.54 25.08 -11.75
N ASP A 70 8.25 24.89 -10.49
CA ASP A 70 7.85 23.59 -9.94
C ASP A 70 6.46 23.18 -10.48
N ALA A 71 6.30 21.88 -10.65
CA ALA A 71 5.05 21.31 -11.14
C ALA A 71 3.87 21.61 -10.20
N PRO A 72 2.69 21.94 -10.73
CA PRO A 72 1.48 22.15 -9.94
C PRO A 72 0.93 20.82 -9.45
N VAL A 73 0.16 20.87 -8.36
CA VAL A 73 -0.69 19.77 -7.94
C VAL A 73 -1.95 19.74 -8.79
N GLN A 74 -2.36 18.57 -9.24
CA GLN A 74 -3.51 18.35 -10.13
C GLN A 74 -4.37 17.18 -9.63
N ASN A 75 -5.67 17.24 -9.86
CA ASN A 75 -6.61 16.15 -9.58
C ASN A 75 -6.49 15.09 -10.68
N ALA A 76 -5.78 14.03 -10.42
CA ALA A 76 -5.41 13.07 -11.45
C ALA A 76 -5.42 11.60 -11.03
N GLY A 77 -5.28 11.31 -9.73
CA GLY A 77 -5.20 9.94 -9.25
C GLY A 77 -6.54 9.28 -9.00
N VAL A 78 -6.60 7.97 -9.23
CA VAL A 78 -7.76 7.12 -8.87
C VAL A 78 -7.27 5.87 -8.16
N VAL A 79 -7.89 5.59 -7.00
CA VAL A 79 -7.59 4.40 -6.18
C VAL A 79 -8.87 3.68 -5.83
N GLU A 80 -8.87 2.38 -6.04
CA GLU A 80 -9.97 1.47 -5.70
C GLU A 80 -9.58 0.60 -4.50
N ASN A 81 -10.52 0.45 -3.55
CA ASN A 81 -10.45 -0.49 -2.45
C ASN A 81 -11.67 -1.40 -2.49
N LYS A 82 -11.44 -2.70 -2.50
CA LYS A 82 -12.48 -3.72 -2.39
C LYS A 82 -12.15 -4.63 -1.22
N GLY A 83 -13.14 -4.98 -0.43
CA GLY A 83 -12.90 -5.85 0.70
C GLY A 83 -14.17 -6.48 1.24
N TRP A 84 -13.94 -7.42 2.16
CA TRP A 84 -15.01 -7.99 2.96
C TRP A 84 -14.53 -8.12 4.41
N GLU A 85 -15.48 -8.07 5.32
CA GLU A 85 -15.26 -8.21 6.74
C GLU A 85 -16.20 -9.27 7.30
N LEU A 86 -15.71 -10.12 8.19
CA LEU A 86 -16.46 -11.16 8.88
C LEU A 86 -16.20 -11.03 10.36
N GLY A 87 -17.26 -10.82 11.12
CA GLY A 87 -17.27 -10.85 12.58
C GLY A 87 -18.12 -12.02 13.09
N ILE A 88 -17.59 -12.81 14.01
CA ILE A 88 -18.32 -13.91 14.67
C ILE A 88 -18.17 -13.74 16.17
N THR A 89 -19.28 -13.59 16.87
CA THR A 89 -19.30 -13.53 18.32
C THR A 89 -20.19 -14.65 18.85
N TYR A 90 -19.59 -15.54 19.65
CA TYR A 90 -20.34 -16.56 20.37
C TYR A 90 -20.30 -16.28 21.87
N ARG A 91 -21.46 -16.30 22.53
CA ARG A 91 -21.62 -16.14 23.98
C ARG A 91 -22.52 -17.20 24.53
N ASP A 92 -22.08 -17.86 25.61
CA ASP A 92 -22.90 -18.86 26.28
C ASP A 92 -22.57 -18.93 27.78
N LYS A 93 -23.40 -19.70 28.50
CA LYS A 93 -23.29 -19.89 29.93
C LYS A 93 -23.49 -21.36 30.27
N ILE A 94 -22.57 -21.91 31.07
CA ILE A 94 -22.64 -23.27 31.60
C ILE A 94 -22.57 -23.17 33.13
N GLY A 95 -23.70 -23.33 33.81
CA GLY A 95 -23.77 -23.09 35.25
C GLY A 95 -23.39 -21.65 35.61
N ASP A 96 -22.37 -21.46 36.42
CA ASP A 96 -21.85 -20.14 36.81
C ASP A 96 -20.74 -19.61 35.88
N LEU A 97 -20.33 -20.38 34.89
CA LEU A 97 -19.32 -19.99 33.91
C LEU A 97 -20.02 -19.33 32.73
N GLN A 98 -19.69 -18.07 32.49
CA GLN A 98 -20.04 -17.33 31.26
C GLN A 98 -18.78 -17.25 30.41
N TYR A 99 -18.92 -17.49 29.11
CA TYR A 99 -17.78 -17.38 28.20
C TYR A 99 -18.18 -16.73 26.87
N SER A 100 -17.22 -16.11 26.25
CA SER A 100 -17.38 -15.48 24.95
C SER A 100 -16.17 -15.73 24.07
N VAL A 101 -16.43 -15.88 22.77
CA VAL A 101 -15.41 -15.96 21.74
C VAL A 101 -15.78 -14.95 20.67
N ASN A 102 -14.87 -14.02 20.40
CA ASN A 102 -15.02 -13.07 19.30
C ASN A 102 -13.92 -13.36 18.28
N PHE A 103 -14.30 -13.57 17.05
CA PHE A 103 -13.39 -13.72 15.92
C PHE A 103 -13.75 -12.68 14.86
N ASN A 104 -12.74 -12.00 14.33
CA ASN A 104 -12.88 -11.13 13.17
C ASN A 104 -11.85 -11.47 12.11
N LEU A 105 -12.22 -11.29 10.87
CA LEU A 105 -11.36 -11.50 9.72
C LEU A 105 -11.75 -10.50 8.63
N SER A 106 -10.76 -9.81 8.06
CA SER A 106 -10.97 -8.91 6.94
C SER A 106 -9.98 -9.18 5.83
N ASP A 107 -10.41 -8.97 4.59
CA ASP A 107 -9.58 -8.93 3.38
C ASP A 107 -9.79 -7.58 2.71
N VAL A 108 -8.69 -6.88 2.40
CA VAL A 108 -8.72 -5.65 1.64
C VAL A 108 -7.80 -5.74 0.43
N LYS A 109 -8.34 -5.44 -0.75
CA LYS A 109 -7.59 -5.28 -1.99
C LYS A 109 -7.57 -3.81 -2.37
N ASN A 110 -6.41 -3.19 -2.22
CA ASN A 110 -6.14 -1.85 -2.69
C ASN A 110 -5.56 -1.90 -4.10
N LYS A 111 -5.97 -1.02 -4.99
CA LYS A 111 -5.45 -0.92 -6.35
C LYS A 111 -5.48 0.52 -6.83
N ILE A 112 -4.35 1.00 -7.28
CA ILE A 112 -4.26 2.24 -8.06
C ILE A 112 -4.75 1.94 -9.48
N THR A 113 -5.77 2.66 -9.94
CA THR A 113 -6.35 2.45 -11.27
C THR A 113 -5.87 3.49 -12.28
N ASP A 114 -5.50 4.69 -11.83
CA ASP A 114 -4.96 5.75 -12.69
C ASP A 114 -3.97 6.63 -11.91
N LEU A 115 -2.81 6.89 -12.48
CA LEU A 115 -1.81 7.88 -12.04
C LEU A 115 -1.39 8.80 -13.19
N ARG A 116 -2.13 8.81 -14.30
CA ARG A 116 -1.75 9.51 -15.52
C ARG A 116 -0.36 9.09 -16.04
N GLY A 117 -0.04 7.82 -15.92
CA GLY A 117 1.26 7.27 -16.33
C GLY A 117 2.42 7.60 -15.40
N GLN A 118 2.19 8.26 -14.26
CA GLN A 118 3.23 8.64 -13.28
C GLN A 118 3.57 7.47 -12.35
N ASN A 119 4.17 6.43 -12.92
CA ASN A 119 4.61 5.26 -12.16
C ASN A 119 5.92 5.55 -11.42
N GLY A 120 5.90 5.40 -10.10
CA GLY A 120 7.09 5.52 -9.26
C GLY A 120 8.12 4.44 -9.58
N THR A 121 9.42 4.77 -9.38
CA THR A 121 10.56 3.88 -9.64
C THR A 121 11.40 3.59 -8.39
N GLY A 122 11.04 4.18 -7.24
CA GLY A 122 11.70 3.93 -5.95
C GLY A 122 11.41 2.54 -5.40
N PHE A 123 12.09 2.18 -4.32
CA PHE A 123 11.87 0.89 -3.62
C PHE A 123 10.43 0.75 -3.11
N ILE A 124 9.88 1.82 -2.55
CA ILE A 124 8.44 1.94 -2.30
C ILE A 124 7.88 2.82 -3.41
N ALA A 125 6.94 2.30 -4.18
CA ALA A 125 6.45 2.96 -5.38
C ALA A 125 4.92 2.83 -5.52
N ASN A 126 4.31 3.92 -5.99
CA ASN A 126 2.94 3.91 -6.47
C ASN A 126 2.97 3.62 -7.98
N ARG A 127 2.29 2.58 -8.41
CA ARG A 127 2.23 2.13 -9.80
C ARG A 127 0.81 1.72 -10.17
N GLU A 128 0.39 2.09 -11.36
CA GLU A 128 -0.92 1.69 -11.88
C GLU A 128 -1.05 0.17 -11.92
N GLY A 129 -2.21 -0.33 -11.54
CA GLY A 129 -2.49 -1.76 -11.48
C GLY A 129 -2.11 -2.45 -10.16
N HIS A 130 -1.38 -1.77 -9.28
CA HIS A 130 -0.84 -2.29 -8.02
C HIS A 130 -1.37 -1.53 -6.80
N PRO A 131 -1.22 -2.10 -5.58
CA PRO A 131 -1.54 -1.39 -4.35
C PRO A 131 -0.70 -0.12 -4.18
N ILE A 132 -1.20 0.83 -3.41
CA ILE A 132 -0.41 1.99 -2.98
C ILE A 132 0.80 1.52 -2.15
N ASN A 133 1.90 2.25 -2.27
CA ASN A 133 3.15 1.93 -1.57
C ASN A 133 3.63 0.49 -1.80
N SER A 134 3.50 -0.01 -3.02
CA SER A 134 4.03 -1.32 -3.39
C SER A 134 5.54 -1.37 -3.29
N ILE A 135 6.07 -2.54 -2.90
CA ILE A 135 7.50 -2.81 -2.91
C ILE A 135 7.91 -3.13 -4.35
N TYR A 136 8.79 -2.31 -4.92
CA TYR A 136 9.22 -2.40 -6.31
C TYR A 136 10.72 -2.66 -6.39
N GLY A 137 11.10 -3.76 -7.00
CA GLY A 137 12.50 -4.19 -7.03
C GLY A 137 12.73 -5.41 -7.91
N TYR A 138 13.91 -6.00 -7.78
CA TYR A 138 14.32 -7.19 -8.52
C TYR A 138 13.85 -8.46 -7.84
N ILE A 139 13.61 -9.50 -8.63
CA ILE A 139 13.34 -10.85 -8.12
C ILE A 139 14.69 -11.54 -7.90
N ALA A 140 14.97 -11.95 -6.65
CA ALA A 140 16.13 -12.76 -6.35
C ALA A 140 15.87 -14.23 -6.69
N GLU A 141 16.80 -14.88 -7.41
CA GLU A 141 16.74 -16.32 -7.74
C GLU A 141 17.63 -17.17 -6.82
N GLY A 142 18.48 -16.55 -6.04
CA GLY A 142 19.42 -17.21 -5.14
C GLY A 142 20.73 -16.45 -5.07
N TYR A 143 21.82 -17.19 -4.85
CA TYR A 143 23.17 -16.67 -4.77
C TYR A 143 24.04 -17.34 -5.81
N PHE A 144 24.94 -16.58 -6.43
CA PHE A 144 25.94 -17.15 -7.33
C PHE A 144 26.84 -18.15 -6.60
N GLN A 145 27.05 -19.33 -7.19
CA GLN A 145 27.85 -20.40 -6.59
C GLN A 145 29.29 -20.40 -7.10
N SER A 146 29.55 -19.88 -8.31
CA SER A 146 30.87 -19.89 -8.93
C SER A 146 31.06 -18.74 -9.91
N GLU A 147 32.32 -18.45 -10.25
CA GLU A 147 32.68 -17.49 -11.30
C GLU A 147 32.15 -17.92 -12.68
N GLU A 148 32.07 -19.24 -12.93
CA GLU A 148 31.55 -19.77 -14.18
C GLU A 148 30.04 -19.47 -14.31
N GLU A 149 29.26 -19.60 -13.21
CA GLU A 149 27.84 -19.24 -13.19
C GLU A 149 27.66 -17.73 -13.46
N ILE A 150 28.50 -16.87 -12.86
CA ILE A 150 28.47 -15.43 -13.09
C ILE A 150 28.70 -15.13 -14.58
N ALA A 151 29.71 -15.74 -15.19
CA ALA A 151 30.05 -15.53 -16.60
C ALA A 151 28.93 -15.95 -17.56
N ASN A 152 28.11 -16.94 -17.18
CA ASN A 152 27.00 -17.47 -17.98
C ASN A 152 25.62 -16.86 -17.62
N SER A 153 25.59 -15.88 -16.74
CA SER A 153 24.34 -15.22 -16.28
C SER A 153 24.24 -13.80 -16.81
N ALA A 154 23.05 -13.22 -16.73
CA ALA A 154 22.82 -11.81 -17.07
C ALA A 154 23.74 -10.89 -16.27
N THR A 155 24.31 -9.90 -16.95
CA THR A 155 25.28 -8.97 -16.34
C THR A 155 24.58 -8.07 -15.32
N GLN A 156 25.07 -8.06 -14.09
CA GLN A 156 24.59 -7.18 -13.01
C GLN A 156 25.54 -5.99 -12.81
N VAL A 157 25.00 -4.91 -12.25
CA VAL A 157 25.79 -3.70 -11.95
C VAL A 157 26.74 -3.97 -10.78
N GLY A 158 28.02 -3.60 -10.96
CA GLY A 158 29.07 -3.74 -9.95
C GLY A 158 29.98 -4.93 -10.22
N THR A 159 30.85 -5.22 -9.25
CA THR A 159 31.76 -6.39 -9.29
C THR A 159 31.11 -7.52 -8.53
N ILE A 160 30.56 -8.48 -9.26
CA ILE A 160 29.84 -9.63 -8.72
C ILE A 160 30.84 -10.75 -8.38
N LYS A 161 30.57 -11.43 -7.26
CA LYS A 161 31.36 -12.55 -6.75
C LYS A 161 30.47 -13.71 -6.34
N PRO A 162 31.00 -14.94 -6.24
CA PRO A 162 30.27 -16.05 -5.62
C PRO A 162 29.80 -15.66 -4.21
N GLY A 163 28.51 -15.95 -3.92
CA GLY A 163 27.82 -15.52 -2.70
C GLY A 163 26.98 -14.25 -2.85
N ASP A 164 27.12 -13.48 -3.92
CA ASP A 164 26.26 -12.35 -4.20
C ASP A 164 24.88 -12.81 -4.72
N ILE A 165 23.87 -11.95 -4.55
CA ILE A 165 22.51 -12.24 -4.99
C ILE A 165 22.44 -12.27 -6.52
N LYS A 166 21.86 -13.35 -7.05
CA LYS A 166 21.51 -13.49 -8.45
C LYS A 166 20.10 -12.98 -8.68
N TYR A 167 19.94 -11.99 -9.54
CA TYR A 167 18.64 -11.44 -9.92
C TYR A 167 18.17 -12.02 -11.25
N ARG A 168 16.83 -12.10 -11.38
CA ARG A 168 16.18 -12.58 -12.60
C ARG A 168 16.20 -11.51 -13.67
N ASP A 169 16.64 -11.90 -14.87
CA ASP A 169 16.44 -11.15 -16.11
C ASP A 169 15.01 -11.42 -16.60
N LEU A 170 14.16 -10.40 -16.53
CA LEU A 170 12.74 -10.53 -16.86
C LEU A 170 12.45 -10.27 -18.33
N ASN A 171 13.25 -9.45 -19.00
CA ASN A 171 13.05 -9.09 -20.39
C ASN A 171 13.93 -9.92 -21.36
N GLY A 172 14.92 -10.67 -20.85
CA GLY A 172 15.80 -11.56 -21.63
C GLY A 172 16.88 -10.82 -22.40
N ASP A 173 17.27 -9.61 -21.98
CA ASP A 173 18.29 -8.80 -22.65
C ASP A 173 19.72 -9.11 -22.16
N ASN A 174 19.89 -10.06 -21.24
CA ASN A 174 21.13 -10.46 -20.58
C ASN A 174 21.75 -9.36 -19.72
N ARG A 175 20.96 -8.41 -19.22
CA ARG A 175 21.39 -7.34 -18.32
C ARG A 175 20.37 -7.13 -17.23
N ILE A 176 20.80 -7.02 -15.98
CA ILE A 176 19.94 -6.65 -14.86
C ILE A 176 19.97 -5.13 -14.71
N ASN A 177 18.84 -4.50 -15.02
CA ASN A 177 18.68 -3.06 -15.01
C ASN A 177 17.27 -2.63 -14.55
N GLY A 178 16.86 -1.37 -14.76
CA GLY A 178 15.56 -0.85 -14.33
C GLY A 178 14.36 -1.57 -14.93
N ASP A 179 14.53 -2.19 -16.11
CA ASP A 179 13.46 -2.86 -16.84
C ASP A 179 13.12 -4.26 -16.27
N ASP A 180 14.03 -4.80 -15.42
CA ASP A 180 13.83 -6.08 -14.69
C ASP A 180 13.18 -5.88 -13.33
N LYS A 181 12.83 -4.64 -12.96
CA LYS A 181 12.11 -4.39 -11.72
C LYS A 181 10.64 -4.62 -11.88
N VAL A 182 10.05 -5.26 -10.87
CA VAL A 182 8.61 -5.51 -10.77
C VAL A 182 8.09 -5.24 -9.37
N VAL A 183 6.79 -5.20 -9.21
CA VAL A 183 6.20 -5.19 -7.87
C VAL A 183 6.36 -6.58 -7.25
N ILE A 184 7.14 -6.65 -6.18
CA ILE A 184 7.47 -7.89 -5.45
C ILE A 184 6.68 -8.07 -4.17
N GLY A 185 5.95 -7.04 -3.74
CA GLY A 185 5.14 -7.10 -2.53
C GLY A 185 4.33 -5.84 -2.30
N SER A 186 3.58 -5.84 -1.21
CA SER A 186 2.81 -4.68 -0.73
C SER A 186 3.19 -4.39 0.72
N THR A 187 3.21 -3.11 1.08
CA THR A 187 3.36 -2.68 2.48
C THR A 187 2.06 -2.76 3.26
N ILE A 188 0.93 -2.96 2.57
CA ILE A 188 -0.39 -3.09 3.20
C ILE A 188 -0.72 -4.56 3.35
N PRO A 189 -0.93 -5.05 4.57
CA PRO A 189 -1.43 -6.41 4.81
C PRO A 189 -2.78 -6.59 4.12
N ARG A 190 -2.93 -7.70 3.41
CA ARG A 190 -4.19 -8.03 2.75
C ARG A 190 -5.23 -8.54 3.74
N TYR A 191 -4.79 -9.43 4.64
CA TYR A 191 -5.65 -10.04 5.65
C TYR A 191 -5.33 -9.50 7.02
N THR A 192 -6.38 -9.20 7.79
CA THR A 192 -6.27 -8.87 9.21
C THR A 192 -7.25 -9.73 9.97
N PHE A 193 -6.81 -10.34 11.06
CA PHE A 193 -7.67 -11.16 11.90
C PHE A 193 -7.42 -10.87 13.38
N GLY A 194 -8.45 -11.12 14.18
CA GLY A 194 -8.36 -11.02 15.63
C GLY A 194 -9.17 -12.14 16.28
N LEU A 195 -8.68 -12.65 17.40
CA LEU A 195 -9.37 -13.61 18.24
C LEU A 195 -9.33 -13.11 19.68
N ASN A 196 -10.51 -12.96 20.28
CA ASN A 196 -10.64 -12.62 21.69
C ASN A 196 -11.49 -13.68 22.39
N ILE A 197 -10.99 -14.23 23.51
CA ILE A 197 -11.66 -15.22 24.33
C ILE A 197 -11.80 -14.65 25.74
N GLY A 198 -13.03 -14.60 26.24
CA GLY A 198 -13.34 -14.15 27.60
C GLY A 198 -14.06 -15.22 28.37
N ALA A 199 -13.74 -15.34 29.66
CA ALA A 199 -14.42 -16.23 30.59
C ALA A 199 -14.63 -15.50 31.93
N ASN A 200 -15.81 -15.69 32.52
CA ASN A 200 -16.19 -15.11 33.79
C ASN A 200 -16.83 -16.21 34.65
N TYR A 201 -16.25 -16.48 35.83
CA TYR A 201 -16.76 -17.47 36.77
C TYR A 201 -17.04 -16.85 38.12
N LYS A 202 -18.29 -16.80 38.52
CA LYS A 202 -18.77 -16.15 39.76
C LYS A 202 -18.30 -14.70 39.85
N ARG A 203 -17.23 -14.44 40.66
CA ARG A 203 -16.61 -13.11 40.86
C ARG A 203 -15.26 -12.94 40.16
N SER A 204 -14.72 -13.99 39.52
CA SER A 204 -13.41 -13.97 38.84
C SER A 204 -13.64 -13.69 37.35
N GLU A 205 -12.86 -12.79 36.79
CA GLU A 205 -12.90 -12.39 35.38
C GLU A 205 -11.50 -12.61 34.76
N GLU A 206 -11.43 -13.37 33.67
CA GLU A 206 -10.20 -13.63 32.92
C GLU A 206 -10.37 -13.08 31.50
N HIS A 207 -9.47 -12.21 31.10
CA HIS A 207 -9.35 -11.69 29.73
C HIS A 207 -8.05 -12.16 29.13
N THR A 208 -8.11 -13.00 28.09
CA THR A 208 -6.94 -13.30 27.26
C THR A 208 -6.86 -12.29 26.14
N SER A 209 -5.72 -11.59 26.10
CA SER A 209 -5.43 -10.54 25.16
C SER A 209 -5.23 -11.05 23.72
N GLU A 210 -5.54 -10.18 22.78
CA GLU A 210 -5.45 -10.29 21.33
C GLU A 210 -4.13 -10.89 20.84
N LEU A 211 -4.26 -11.84 19.90
CA LEU A 211 -3.23 -12.17 18.92
C LEU A 211 -3.49 -11.34 17.67
N GLN A 212 -2.67 -10.33 17.45
CA GLN A 212 -2.60 -9.58 16.21
C GLN A 212 -1.71 -10.28 15.19
#